data_b5007538f638cc07cd85c83eeaf989bc
#
_entry.id   b5007538f638cc07cd85c83eeaf989bc
#
_cell.length_a   1.000
_cell.length_b   1.000
_cell.length_c   1.000
_cell.angle_alpha   90.00
_cell.angle_beta   90.00
_cell.angle_gamma   90.00
#
_symmetry.space_group_name_H-M   'P 1'
#
loop_
_entity.id
_entity.type
_entity.pdbx_description
1 polymer ?
#
loop_
_entity_poly.entity_id
_entity_poly.type
_entity_poly.pdbx_seq_one_letter_code
_entity_poly.pdbx_strand_id
1 'polypeptide(L)'
;MNSSLPYLEWESKLGNVHIEGGFNYSHGNLVVPRKGKYRVYLQITYEGDQSESCNGEKMVLKNSVFLFSDSYRKDTLLLSSQDTVKCDMHNWSKSLYTAASFELEANSRLWVRSSHPGFIAKNYVFTFFGAEFQTGHVSDT
;
A
#
# COMPACT_ATOMS: atom_id res chain seq x y z
N MET A 1 -4.80 14.33 3.84
CA MET A 1 -5.50 13.09 3.55
C MET A 1 -6.78 13.01 4.38
N ASN A 2 -7.80 12.47 3.81
CA ASN A 2 -9.07 12.29 4.51
C ASN A 2 -9.08 10.92 5.17
N SER A 3 -8.97 10.88 6.49
CA SER A 3 -8.86 9.61 7.21
C SER A 3 -10.16 8.82 7.23
N SER A 4 -11.27 9.41 6.78
CA SER A 4 -12.55 8.69 6.72
C SER A 4 -12.65 7.81 5.48
N LEU A 5 -11.75 7.97 4.52
CA LEU A 5 -11.77 7.13 3.32
C LEU A 5 -11.29 5.73 3.66
N PRO A 6 -11.88 4.68 3.05
CA PRO A 6 -11.44 3.31 3.29
C PRO A 6 -10.10 2.97 2.65
N TYR A 7 -9.57 3.84 1.80
CA TYR A 7 -8.31 3.62 1.10
C TYR A 7 -7.45 4.86 1.21
N LEU A 8 -6.16 4.70 0.93
CA LEU A 8 -5.24 5.83 0.88
C LEU A 8 -5.25 6.43 -0.51
N GLU A 9 -5.27 7.74 -0.56
CA GLU A 9 -5.13 8.47 -1.81
C GLU A 9 -3.67 8.80 -2.02
N TRP A 10 -3.07 8.17 -3.02
CA TRP A 10 -1.66 8.34 -3.33
C TRP A 10 -1.49 9.50 -4.28
N GLU A 11 -1.02 10.58 -3.74
CA GLU A 11 -0.70 11.75 -4.52
C GLU A 11 0.63 12.26 -4.05
N SER A 12 1.02 13.41 -4.55
CA SER A 12 2.29 13.99 -4.14
C SER A 12 2.37 14.22 -2.63
N LYS A 13 1.26 14.16 -1.94
CA LYS A 13 1.22 14.46 -0.51
C LYS A 13 1.48 13.25 0.38
N LEU A 14 1.29 12.04 -0.12
CA LEU A 14 1.36 10.87 0.74
C LEU A 14 2.48 9.93 0.43
N GLY A 15 3.08 10.05 -0.72
CA GLY A 15 4.13 9.14 -1.10
C GLY A 15 4.15 8.99 -2.60
N ASN A 16 4.89 8.01 -3.06
CA ASN A 16 5.08 7.80 -4.48
C ASN A 16 4.24 6.62 -4.94
N VAL A 17 3.36 6.88 -5.92
CA VAL A 17 2.69 5.79 -6.61
C VAL A 17 3.42 5.59 -7.93
N HIS A 18 3.76 4.36 -8.24
CA HIS A 18 4.51 4.03 -9.45
C HIS A 18 3.55 3.57 -10.53
N ILE A 19 3.46 4.35 -11.59
CA ILE A 19 2.46 4.12 -12.63
C ILE A 19 3.05 3.77 -13.98
N GLU A 20 4.23 3.17 -13.97
CA GLU A 20 4.86 2.75 -15.21
C GLU A 20 4.14 1.55 -15.83
N GLY A 21 4.37 1.32 -17.11
CA GLY A 21 3.83 0.14 -17.78
C GLY A 21 2.37 0.21 -18.12
N GLY A 22 1.83 1.41 -18.27
CA GLY A 22 0.46 1.56 -18.69
C GLY A 22 -0.57 1.59 -17.58
N PHE A 23 -0.11 1.58 -16.32
CA PHE A 23 -1.03 1.70 -15.20
C PHE A 23 -1.67 3.07 -15.18
N ASN A 24 -2.93 3.08 -14.77
CA ASN A 24 -3.69 4.30 -14.57
C ASN A 24 -3.96 4.45 -13.09
N TYR A 25 -3.70 5.63 -12.56
CA TYR A 25 -3.99 5.90 -11.16
C TYR A 25 -5.20 6.82 -11.09
N SER A 26 -6.22 6.42 -10.36
CA SER A 26 -7.45 7.19 -10.27
C SER A 26 -8.09 6.97 -8.91
N HIS A 27 -8.28 8.06 -8.16
CA HIS A 27 -9.00 8.04 -6.89
C HIS A 27 -8.48 6.96 -5.93
N GLY A 28 -7.15 6.87 -5.81
CA GLY A 28 -6.55 5.94 -4.89
C GLY A 28 -6.34 4.54 -5.43
N ASN A 29 -6.75 4.29 -6.68
CA ASN A 29 -6.65 2.97 -7.28
C ASN A 29 -5.62 2.93 -8.38
N LEU A 30 -4.83 1.87 -8.42
CA LEU A 30 -4.02 1.54 -9.60
C LEU A 30 -4.84 0.60 -10.46
N VAL A 31 -5.08 1.00 -11.70
CA VAL A 31 -5.87 0.21 -12.63
C VAL A 31 -4.94 -0.64 -13.48
N VAL A 32 -5.15 -1.95 -13.45
CA VAL A 32 -4.30 -2.91 -14.18
C VAL A 32 -4.57 -2.79 -15.68
N PRO A 33 -3.52 -2.56 -16.50
CA PRO A 33 -3.74 -2.30 -17.94
C PRO A 33 -4.08 -3.53 -18.73
N ARG A 34 -3.59 -4.69 -18.37
CA ARG A 34 -3.81 -5.91 -19.14
C ARG A 34 -3.63 -7.12 -18.25
N LYS A 35 -4.21 -8.23 -18.67
CA LYS A 35 -4.05 -9.48 -17.94
C LYS A 35 -2.59 -9.90 -17.96
N GLY A 36 -2.10 -10.37 -16.82
CA GLY A 36 -0.74 -10.85 -16.75
C GLY A 36 -0.29 -11.05 -15.33
N LYS A 37 0.98 -11.38 -15.21
CA LYS A 37 1.60 -11.58 -13.91
C LYS A 37 2.31 -10.30 -13.49
N TYR A 38 2.03 -9.85 -12.29
CA TYR A 38 2.57 -8.60 -11.77
C TYR A 38 3.18 -8.80 -10.41
N ARG A 39 4.28 -8.09 -10.15
CA ARG A 39 4.81 -7.96 -8.82
C ARG A 39 4.20 -6.71 -8.21
N VAL A 40 3.46 -6.90 -7.13
CA VAL A 40 2.79 -5.82 -6.40
C VAL A 40 3.57 -5.57 -5.13
N TYR A 41 3.81 -4.29 -4.80
CA TYR A 41 4.60 -3.96 -3.64
C TYR A 41 4.07 -2.71 -2.95
N LEU A 42 4.29 -2.67 -1.65
CA LEU A 42 3.84 -1.56 -0.83
C LEU A 42 4.83 -1.37 0.31
N GLN A 43 5.25 -0.15 0.52
CA GLN A 43 5.95 0.22 1.73
C GLN A 43 5.35 1.48 2.30
N ILE A 44 5.04 1.46 3.59
CA ILE A 44 4.62 2.66 4.29
C ILE A 44 5.52 2.82 5.50
N THR A 45 6.07 4.02 5.65
CA THR A 45 6.86 4.36 6.82
C THR A 45 5.98 5.16 7.76
N TYR A 46 5.92 4.70 8.99
CA TYR A 46 5.17 5.34 10.06
C TYR A 46 6.13 5.96 11.04
N GLU A 47 5.73 7.06 11.62
CA GLU A 47 6.54 7.71 12.65
C GLU A 47 5.64 8.42 13.65
N GLY A 48 6.15 8.56 14.85
CA GLY A 48 5.44 9.28 15.88
C GLY A 48 6.43 9.84 16.89
N ASP A 49 5.94 10.72 17.72
CA ASP A 49 6.76 11.29 18.78
C ASP A 49 5.96 11.30 20.08
N GLN A 50 6.56 11.84 21.14
CA GLN A 50 5.93 11.78 22.45
C GLN A 50 4.64 12.61 22.54
N SER A 51 4.41 13.49 21.56
CA SER A 51 3.18 14.26 21.54
C SER A 51 2.01 13.48 20.98
N GLU A 52 2.29 12.35 20.32
CA GLU A 52 1.24 11.53 19.73
C GLU A 52 0.56 10.73 20.84
N SER A 53 -0.75 10.74 20.80
CA SER A 53 -1.55 10.07 21.81
C SER A 53 -1.62 8.58 21.55
N CYS A 54 -1.08 7.79 22.46
CA CYS A 54 -1.11 6.35 22.34
C CYS A 54 -1.30 5.72 23.73
N ASN A 55 -1.34 6.54 24.78
CA ASN A 55 -1.66 6.17 26.15
C ASN A 55 -0.74 5.09 26.73
N GLY A 56 0.51 5.06 26.28
CA GLY A 56 1.49 4.12 26.78
C GLY A 56 1.23 2.68 26.45
N GLU A 57 0.29 2.42 25.56
CA GLU A 57 -0.05 1.06 25.15
C GLU A 57 0.61 0.70 23.85
N LYS A 58 0.52 -0.56 23.51
CA LYS A 58 1.02 -1.03 22.22
C LYS A 58 0.04 -0.67 21.12
N MET A 59 0.58 -0.33 19.95
CA MET A 59 -0.21 -0.02 18.78
C MET A 59 0.23 -0.96 17.67
N VAL A 60 -0.73 -1.59 17.00
CA VAL A 60 -0.42 -2.46 15.87
C VAL A 60 -0.61 -1.66 14.60
N LEU A 61 0.49 -1.46 13.88
CA LEU A 61 0.47 -0.82 12.58
C LEU A 61 0.26 -1.89 11.53
N LYS A 62 -0.68 -1.66 10.62
CA LYS A 62 -0.98 -2.63 9.56
C LYS A 62 -1.24 -1.89 8.26
N ASN A 63 -0.62 -2.35 7.19
CA ASN A 63 -0.95 -1.86 5.85
C ASN A 63 -1.29 -3.03 4.97
N SER A 64 -2.14 -2.80 3.99
CA SER A 64 -2.68 -3.87 3.17
C SER A 64 -2.96 -3.38 1.76
N VAL A 65 -2.80 -4.28 0.79
CA VAL A 65 -3.21 -4.03 -0.59
C VAL A 65 -4.40 -4.93 -0.89
N PHE A 66 -5.44 -4.33 -1.42
CA PHE A 66 -6.65 -5.02 -1.83
C PHE A 66 -6.78 -4.98 -3.33
N LEU A 67 -7.42 -5.99 -3.87
CA LEU A 67 -7.74 -6.09 -5.30
C LEU A 67 -9.26 -6.07 -5.46
N PHE A 68 -9.75 -5.15 -6.28
CA PHE A 68 -11.14 -5.17 -6.70
C PHE A 68 -11.20 -5.75 -8.10
N SER A 69 -11.98 -6.80 -8.27
CA SER A 69 -12.17 -7.45 -9.56
C SER A 69 -13.52 -7.05 -10.13
N ASP A 70 -13.49 -6.48 -11.34
CA ASP A 70 -14.73 -6.15 -12.03
C ASP A 70 -15.59 -7.38 -12.28
N SER A 71 -14.93 -8.50 -12.61
CA SER A 71 -15.63 -9.73 -12.95
C SER A 71 -16.43 -10.27 -11.78
N TYR A 72 -15.87 -10.19 -10.60
CA TYR A 72 -16.51 -10.74 -9.41
C TYR A 72 -17.11 -9.67 -8.51
N ARG A 73 -16.83 -8.40 -8.80
CA ARG A 73 -17.32 -7.23 -8.07
C ARG A 73 -17.06 -7.38 -6.57
N LYS A 74 -15.84 -7.71 -6.24
CA LYS A 74 -15.49 -8.09 -4.88
C LYS A 74 -14.06 -7.66 -4.59
N ASP A 75 -13.82 -7.21 -3.36
CA ASP A 75 -12.48 -6.89 -2.88
C ASP A 75 -11.85 -8.13 -2.26
N THR A 76 -10.58 -8.33 -2.58
CA THR A 76 -9.80 -9.44 -2.04
C THR A 76 -8.52 -8.89 -1.47
N LEU A 77 -8.17 -9.34 -0.27
CA LEU A 77 -6.89 -8.98 0.33
C LEU A 77 -5.77 -9.72 -0.38
N LEU A 78 -4.81 -8.98 -0.92
CA LEU A 78 -3.65 -9.58 -1.58
C LEU A 78 -2.43 -9.61 -0.68
N LEU A 79 -2.11 -8.48 -0.06
CA LEU A 79 -0.90 -8.35 0.73
C LEU A 79 -1.22 -7.65 2.03
N SER A 80 -0.50 -8.04 3.07
CA SER A 80 -0.65 -7.38 4.36
C SER A 80 0.67 -7.47 5.11
N SER A 81 1.00 -6.39 5.82
CA SER A 81 2.19 -6.33 6.66
C SER A 81 1.81 -5.62 7.94
N GLN A 82 2.33 -6.10 9.07
CA GLN A 82 2.02 -5.47 10.35
C GLN A 82 3.18 -5.57 11.31
N ASP A 83 3.22 -4.65 12.25
CA ASP A 83 4.21 -4.63 13.30
C ASP A 83 3.64 -3.87 14.49
N THR A 84 4.22 -4.10 15.64
CA THR A 84 3.76 -3.48 16.88
C THR A 84 4.73 -2.40 17.31
N VAL A 85 4.20 -1.29 17.79
CA VAL A 85 4.98 -0.18 18.30
C VAL A 85 4.56 0.08 19.73
N LYS A 86 5.54 0.30 20.61
CA LYS A 86 5.26 0.76 21.95
C LYS A 86 5.13 2.27 21.93
N CYS A 87 4.02 2.75 22.41
CA CYS A 87 3.67 4.16 22.28
C CYS A 87 4.41 5.06 23.28
N ASP A 88 5.15 4.47 24.22
CA ASP A 88 5.93 5.26 25.16
C ASP A 88 7.33 5.59 24.65
N MET A 89 7.66 5.19 23.44
CA MET A 89 8.96 5.51 22.86
C MET A 89 8.95 6.91 22.28
N HIS A 90 10.06 7.62 22.47
CA HIS A 90 10.26 8.91 21.83
C HIS A 90 10.67 8.72 20.39
N ASN A 91 10.03 9.44 19.49
CA ASN A 91 10.49 9.53 18.10
C ASN A 91 10.77 8.18 17.49
N TRP A 92 9.73 7.36 17.42
CA TRP A 92 9.85 6.04 16.81
C TRP A 92 9.57 6.12 15.29
N SER A 93 10.11 5.15 14.57
CA SER A 93 9.88 5.05 13.14
C SER A 93 9.86 3.57 12.76
N LYS A 94 8.92 3.21 11.92
CA LYS A 94 8.75 1.84 11.42
C LYS A 94 8.41 1.87 9.95
N SER A 95 9.09 1.04 9.16
CA SER A 95 8.74 0.85 7.75
C SER A 95 8.22 -0.55 7.57
N LEU A 96 7.02 -0.65 7.00
CA LEU A 96 6.40 -1.94 6.71
C LEU A 96 6.40 -2.16 5.21
N TYR A 97 7.08 -3.20 4.78
CA TYR A 97 7.23 -3.53 3.36
C TYR A 97 6.63 -4.89 3.08
N THR A 98 5.92 -5.00 1.98
CA THR A 98 5.39 -6.27 1.54
C THR A 98 5.33 -6.29 0.02
N ALA A 99 5.58 -7.46 -0.57
CA ALA A 99 5.57 -7.62 -2.01
C ALA A 99 5.35 -9.08 -2.36
N ALA A 100 4.66 -9.30 -3.47
CA ALA A 100 4.50 -10.65 -4.01
C ALA A 100 4.01 -10.54 -5.45
N SER A 101 4.01 -11.68 -6.14
CA SER A 101 3.57 -11.73 -7.53
C SER A 101 2.19 -12.36 -7.62
N PHE A 102 1.36 -11.81 -8.51
CA PHE A 102 -0.01 -12.24 -8.69
C PHE A 102 -0.40 -12.21 -10.16
N GLU A 103 -1.30 -13.12 -10.54
CA GLU A 103 -1.98 -13.03 -11.84
C GLU A 103 -3.14 -12.07 -11.68
N LEU A 104 -3.15 -11.02 -12.50
CA LEU A 104 -4.18 -9.99 -12.40
C LEU A 104 -4.89 -9.85 -13.74
N GLU A 105 -6.19 -9.57 -13.67
CA GLU A 105 -6.99 -9.34 -14.86
C GLU A 105 -6.94 -7.87 -15.26
N ALA A 106 -7.16 -7.61 -16.55
CA ALA A 106 -7.25 -6.24 -17.02
C ALA A 106 -8.40 -5.53 -16.31
N ASN A 107 -8.21 -4.26 -16.02
CA ASN A 107 -9.19 -3.37 -15.39
C ASN A 107 -9.45 -3.69 -13.91
N SER A 108 -8.73 -4.64 -13.33
CA SER A 108 -8.74 -4.81 -11.89
C SER A 108 -8.12 -3.58 -11.24
N ARG A 109 -8.48 -3.34 -9.99
CA ARG A 109 -7.98 -2.16 -9.28
C ARG A 109 -7.30 -2.58 -8.00
N LEU A 110 -6.12 -1.98 -7.77
CA LEU A 110 -5.35 -2.20 -6.55
C LEU A 110 -5.46 -0.96 -5.69
N TRP A 111 -5.74 -1.15 -4.41
CA TRP A 111 -5.84 -0.02 -3.49
C TRP A 111 -5.29 -0.40 -2.12
N VAL A 112 -4.95 0.60 -1.34
CA VAL A 112 -4.20 0.42 -0.09
C VAL A 112 -5.01 0.93 1.08
N ARG A 113 -4.94 0.19 2.19
CA ARG A 113 -5.53 0.60 3.46
C ARG A 113 -4.44 0.61 4.53
N SER A 114 -4.49 1.62 5.40
CA SER A 114 -3.62 1.69 6.55
C SER A 114 -4.46 1.74 7.82
N SER A 115 -4.00 1.04 8.86
CA SER A 115 -4.69 1.08 10.15
C SER A 115 -4.52 2.42 10.85
N HIS A 116 -3.42 3.12 10.57
CA HIS A 116 -3.09 4.36 11.26
C HIS A 116 -2.56 5.40 10.30
N PRO A 117 -3.42 5.90 9.39
CA PRO A 117 -2.95 6.85 8.38
C PRO A 117 -2.38 8.15 8.95
N GLY A 118 -2.84 8.53 10.15
CA GLY A 118 -2.33 9.74 10.77
C GLY A 118 -0.87 9.66 11.21
N PHE A 119 -0.30 8.45 11.28
CA PHE A 119 1.09 8.26 11.65
C PHE A 119 2.00 8.05 10.45
N ILE A 120 1.49 8.17 9.24
CA ILE A 120 2.34 8.01 8.05
C ILE A 120 3.35 9.15 8.02
N ALA A 121 4.63 8.80 7.85
CA ALA A 121 5.70 9.78 7.85
C ALA A 121 5.51 10.79 6.73
N LYS A 122 5.89 12.03 7.01
CA LYS A 122 5.76 13.10 6.04
C LYS A 122 6.83 13.07 4.97
N ASN A 123 7.89 12.30 5.18
CA ASN A 123 8.93 12.12 4.18
C ASN A 123 8.49 11.02 3.22
N TYR A 124 8.07 11.41 2.06
CA TYR A 124 7.46 10.48 1.10
C TYR A 124 8.45 9.54 0.41
N VAL A 125 9.74 9.76 0.61
CA VAL A 125 10.74 8.93 -0.05
C VAL A 125 10.62 7.47 0.36
N PHE A 126 10.21 7.22 1.61
CA PHE A 126 10.14 5.87 2.15
C PHE A 126 8.73 5.29 2.17
N THR A 127 7.81 5.92 1.43
CA THR A 127 6.44 5.42 1.33
C THR A 127 6.09 5.35 -0.15
N PHE A 128 5.84 4.13 -0.64
CA PHE A 128 5.59 3.93 -2.06
C PHE A 128 4.72 2.69 -2.29
N PHE A 129 4.05 2.70 -3.42
CA PHE A 129 3.09 1.68 -3.81
C PHE A 129 3.16 1.53 -5.31
N GLY A 130 3.14 0.29 -5.79
CA GLY A 130 3.17 0.08 -7.23
C GLY A 130 3.03 -1.36 -7.60
N ALA A 131 3.02 -1.58 -8.90
CA ALA A 131 3.00 -2.91 -9.47
C ALA A 131 3.78 -2.87 -10.76
N GLU A 132 4.48 -3.97 -11.07
CA GLU A 132 5.22 -4.02 -12.32
C GLU A 132 4.94 -5.34 -13.02
N PHE A 133 4.78 -5.25 -14.32
CA PHE A 133 4.51 -6.40 -15.16
C PHE A 133 5.75 -7.28 -15.21
N GLN A 134 5.55 -8.57 -15.02
CA GLN A 134 6.65 -9.53 -15.08
C GLN A 134 6.62 -10.23 -16.43
N THR A 135 7.63 -9.97 -17.26
CA THR A 135 7.75 -10.54 -18.58
C THR A 135 8.35 -11.93 -18.54
N GLY A 136 8.41 -12.49 -17.61
CA GLY A 136 8.94 -13.64 -17.38
C GLY A 136 9.27 -14.73 -18.25
N HIS A 137 9.19 -14.97 -18.59
CA HIS A 137 9.42 -15.80 -18.83
C HIS A 137 9.31 -16.54 -19.57
N VAL A 138 9.46 -16.55 -20.02
CA VAL A 138 9.33 -17.01 -20.70
C VAL A 138 9.59 -18.14 -20.94
N SER A 139 9.58 -18.41 -21.01
CA SER A 139 9.70 -19.23 -21.13
C SER A 139 9.67 -20.01 -21.21
N ASP A 140 9.69 -20.15 -21.23
CA ASP A 140 9.65 -20.80 -21.19
C ASP A 140 9.59 -21.49 -21.61
N THR A 141 9.78 -21.53 -21.84
CA THR A 141 9.63 -22.04 -22.37
C THR A 141 9.41 -22.82 -22.64
#